data_3fc3a5121fc1008f197713934aab46d3
#
_entry.id   3fc3a5121fc1008f197713934aab46d3
#
_cell.length_a   1.000
_cell.length_b   1.000
_cell.length_c   1.000
_cell.angle_alpha   90.00
_cell.angle_beta   90.00
_cell.angle_gamma   90.00
#
_symmetry.space_group_name_H-M   'P 1'
#
loop_
_entity.id
_entity.type
_entity.pdbx_description
1 polymer ?
#
loop_
_entity_poly.entity_id
_entity_poly.type
_entity_poly.pdbx_seq_one_letter_code
_entity_poly.pdbx_strand_id
1 'polypeptide(L)'
;SMRERGRRTDEILDAVKLLLTEENVSYNGAYYQFENVTIEPRPENYFTVWIAGGSRTPDPLSPDQPYMVKSVLNRIAKHADVFTCRASGNTEWVARDFQTVRTHLQSVGRDPATLELAHVQAGYVVDTADSNKALSIQRKPMETIMGHNRDWDHLQECYLVGSIDDIVEKLKFLENHGLEHVTIQPAGPEMEQLDLWMDKIIEPFFR
;
A
#
# COMPACT_ATOMS: atom_id res chain seq x y z
N SER A 1 9.24 -7.94 -21.97
CA SER A 1 9.95 -8.88 -21.09
C SER A 1 9.71 -8.53 -19.62
N MET A 2 9.66 -9.54 -18.73
CA MET A 2 9.54 -9.34 -17.27
C MET A 2 10.68 -8.46 -16.73
N ARG A 3 11.89 -8.61 -17.30
CA ARG A 3 13.09 -7.84 -16.89
C ARG A 3 13.04 -6.36 -17.27
N GLU A 4 12.17 -5.97 -18.19
CA GLU A 4 12.04 -4.57 -18.66
C GLU A 4 10.94 -3.80 -17.91
N ARG A 5 10.02 -4.50 -17.23
CA ARG A 5 8.85 -3.84 -16.60
C ARG A 5 9.28 -2.67 -15.71
N GLY A 6 10.26 -2.87 -14.84
CA GLY A 6 10.72 -1.81 -13.94
C GLY A 6 11.23 -0.58 -14.70
N ARG A 7 12.09 -0.77 -15.70
CA ARG A 7 12.65 0.33 -16.51
C ARG A 7 11.57 1.04 -17.34
N ARG A 8 10.60 0.28 -17.90
CA ARG A 8 9.45 0.87 -18.59
C ARG A 8 8.57 1.70 -17.65
N THR A 9 8.35 1.21 -16.42
CA THR A 9 7.59 1.95 -15.41
C THR A 9 8.30 3.24 -15.02
N ASP A 10 9.62 3.21 -14.83
CA ASP A 10 10.39 4.41 -14.49
C ASP A 10 10.30 5.45 -15.61
N GLU A 11 10.43 5.03 -16.86
CA GLU A 11 10.33 5.90 -18.03
C GLU A 11 8.90 6.45 -18.24
N ILE A 12 7.85 5.63 -17.97
CA ILE A 12 6.46 6.10 -18.00
C ILE A 12 6.23 7.19 -16.96
N LEU A 13 6.74 7.02 -15.74
CA LEU A 13 6.58 8.01 -14.68
C LEU A 13 7.26 9.34 -15.02
N ASP A 14 8.46 9.28 -15.61
CA ASP A 14 9.14 10.48 -16.12
C ASP A 14 8.31 11.17 -17.21
N ALA A 15 7.86 10.43 -18.22
CA ALA A 15 7.09 10.97 -19.34
C ALA A 15 5.71 11.52 -18.91
N VAL A 16 4.99 10.80 -18.04
CA VAL A 16 3.68 11.24 -17.54
C VAL A 16 3.81 12.51 -16.72
N LYS A 17 4.84 12.63 -15.89
CA LYS A 17 5.07 13.85 -15.11
C LYS A 17 5.22 15.06 -16.04
N LEU A 18 6.03 14.95 -17.07
CA LEU A 18 6.21 16.04 -18.06
C LEU A 18 4.90 16.38 -18.76
N LEU A 19 4.18 15.38 -19.28
CA LEU A 19 2.92 15.58 -20.00
C LEU A 19 1.83 16.24 -19.15
N LEU A 20 1.80 15.96 -17.84
CA LEU A 20 0.82 16.55 -16.93
C LEU A 20 1.19 17.96 -16.44
N THR A 21 2.45 18.37 -16.58
CA THR A 21 2.95 19.66 -16.06
C THR A 21 3.34 20.67 -17.15
N GLU A 22 3.64 20.22 -18.38
CA GLU A 22 4.20 21.06 -19.42
C GLU A 22 3.40 20.98 -20.73
N GLU A 23 3.58 21.97 -21.59
CA GLU A 23 3.05 21.99 -22.97
C GLU A 23 4.17 21.68 -23.96
N ASN A 24 3.76 21.20 -25.15
CA ASN A 24 4.68 20.92 -26.26
C ASN A 24 5.84 20.00 -25.86
N VAL A 25 5.51 18.98 -25.04
CA VAL A 25 6.49 18.04 -24.49
C VAL A 25 7.06 17.15 -25.59
N SER A 26 8.37 17.07 -25.64
CA SER A 26 9.09 16.07 -26.41
C SER A 26 9.85 15.13 -25.48
N TYR A 27 9.76 13.85 -25.69
CA TYR A 27 10.39 12.83 -24.88
C TYR A 27 11.10 11.81 -25.76
N ASN A 28 12.35 11.51 -25.48
CA ASN A 28 13.17 10.58 -26.24
C ASN A 28 13.79 9.53 -25.32
N GLY A 29 12.95 8.62 -24.81
CA GLY A 29 13.36 7.52 -23.96
C GLY A 29 13.75 6.26 -24.75
N ALA A 30 14.14 5.24 -24.01
CA ALA A 30 14.49 3.95 -24.60
C ALA A 30 13.26 3.15 -25.05
N TYR A 31 12.09 3.38 -24.42
CA TYR A 31 10.85 2.66 -24.68
C TYR A 31 9.73 3.55 -25.23
N TYR A 32 9.73 4.82 -24.90
CA TYR A 32 8.71 5.79 -25.29
C TYR A 32 9.35 6.98 -25.96
N GLN A 33 8.83 7.37 -27.11
CA GLN A 33 9.32 8.51 -27.87
C GLN A 33 8.13 9.25 -28.47
N PHE A 34 8.10 10.56 -28.27
CA PHE A 34 7.10 11.45 -28.87
C PHE A 34 7.64 12.87 -28.95
N GLU A 35 7.08 13.66 -29.85
CA GLU A 35 7.52 15.04 -30.10
C GLU A 35 6.32 15.99 -30.08
N ASN A 36 6.51 17.13 -29.43
CA ASN A 36 5.60 18.26 -29.43
C ASN A 36 4.15 17.88 -29.04
N VAL A 37 3.98 17.11 -27.97
CA VAL A 37 2.68 16.65 -27.47
C VAL A 37 2.21 17.55 -26.34
N THR A 38 0.96 18.00 -26.41
CA THR A 38 0.24 18.65 -25.31
C THR A 38 -1.01 17.82 -25.01
N ILE A 39 -1.28 17.52 -23.75
CA ILE A 39 -2.50 16.84 -23.31
C ILE A 39 -3.45 17.83 -22.62
N GLU A 40 -4.75 17.65 -22.85
CA GLU A 40 -5.80 18.44 -22.21
C GLU A 40 -7.00 17.54 -21.82
N PRO A 41 -7.66 17.80 -20.68
CA PRO A 41 -7.30 18.82 -19.67
C PRO A 41 -6.08 18.40 -18.84
N ARG A 42 -5.25 19.36 -18.46
CA ARG A 42 -4.18 19.14 -17.48
C ARG A 42 -4.68 19.43 -16.06
N PRO A 43 -4.11 18.78 -15.02
CA PRO A 43 -4.40 19.12 -13.64
C PRO A 43 -4.11 20.59 -13.35
N GLU A 44 -5.06 21.30 -12.76
CA GLU A 44 -4.84 22.69 -12.32
C GLU A 44 -3.88 22.78 -11.13
N ASN A 45 -3.85 21.72 -10.33
CA ASN A 45 -3.00 21.60 -9.15
C ASN A 45 -2.04 20.42 -9.27
N TYR A 46 -1.04 20.40 -8.39
CA TYR A 46 -0.15 19.25 -8.27
C TYR A 46 -0.95 17.96 -8.02
N PHE A 47 -0.60 16.90 -8.76
CA PHE A 47 -1.19 15.57 -8.57
C PHE A 47 -0.26 14.69 -7.76
N THR A 48 -0.80 14.04 -6.75
CA THR A 48 -0.07 13.16 -5.83
C THR A 48 0.24 11.82 -6.48
N VAL A 49 1.50 11.44 -6.48
CA VAL A 49 1.98 10.17 -7.06
C VAL A 49 2.11 9.10 -6.00
N TRP A 50 1.29 8.07 -6.11
CA TRP A 50 1.31 6.91 -5.23
C TRP A 50 2.09 5.76 -5.88
N ILE A 51 3.15 5.30 -5.21
CA ILE A 51 3.94 4.15 -5.67
C ILE A 51 3.73 2.96 -4.74
N ALA A 52 3.17 1.89 -5.30
CA ALA A 52 2.96 0.66 -4.57
C ALA A 52 4.23 -0.21 -4.56
N GLY A 53 4.48 -0.87 -3.43
CA GLY A 53 5.61 -1.77 -3.27
C GLY A 53 5.56 -2.56 -1.98
N GLY A 54 6.69 -3.06 -1.56
CA GLY A 54 6.85 -3.80 -0.31
C GLY A 54 7.74 -5.02 -0.48
N SER A 55 8.12 -5.60 0.64
CA SER A 55 8.92 -6.80 0.71
C SER A 55 8.26 -7.95 -0.03
N ARG A 56 9.04 -8.80 -0.64
CA ARG A 56 8.53 -10.03 -1.24
C ARG A 56 8.04 -10.96 -0.14
N THR A 57 7.02 -11.74 -0.45
CA THR A 57 6.69 -12.91 0.35
C THR A 57 7.95 -13.76 0.47
N PRO A 58 8.28 -14.32 1.63
CA PRO A 58 9.45 -15.17 1.78
C PRO A 58 9.49 -16.23 0.70
N ASP A 59 10.65 -16.37 0.08
CA ASP A 59 10.95 -17.52 -0.76
C ASP A 59 10.99 -18.75 0.15
N PRO A 60 10.42 -19.90 -0.22
CA PRO A 60 10.59 -21.15 0.53
C PRO A 60 12.04 -21.51 0.83
N LEU A 61 12.99 -21.03 0.00
CA LEU A 61 14.44 -21.21 0.18
C LEU A 61 15.08 -20.13 1.08
N SER A 62 14.36 -19.06 1.43
CA SER A 62 14.84 -17.97 2.27
C SER A 62 13.66 -17.33 3.06
N PRO A 63 12.98 -18.12 3.90
CA PRO A 63 11.72 -17.70 4.53
C PRO A 63 11.88 -16.51 5.47
N ASP A 64 13.08 -16.29 6.01
CA ASP A 64 13.32 -15.29 7.07
C ASP A 64 13.84 -13.94 6.57
N GLN A 65 13.90 -13.73 5.25
CA GLN A 65 14.44 -12.50 4.69
C GLN A 65 13.49 -11.83 3.68
N PRO A 66 12.37 -11.27 4.13
CA PRO A 66 11.62 -10.35 3.29
C PRO A 66 12.52 -9.16 2.93
N TYR A 67 12.60 -8.79 1.67
CA TYR A 67 13.37 -7.63 1.25
C TYR A 67 12.66 -6.85 0.15
N MET A 68 12.83 -5.54 0.21
CA MET A 68 12.40 -4.66 -0.88
C MET A 68 13.45 -4.65 -1.99
N VAL A 69 12.98 -4.73 -3.23
CA VAL A 69 13.87 -4.68 -4.39
C VAL A 69 14.44 -3.26 -4.58
N LYS A 70 15.75 -3.12 -4.72
CA LYS A 70 16.44 -1.83 -4.85
C LYS A 70 15.83 -0.92 -5.94
N SER A 71 15.38 -1.49 -7.07
CA SER A 71 14.73 -0.71 -8.13
C SER A 71 13.39 -0.12 -7.70
N VAL A 72 12.66 -0.77 -6.79
CA VAL A 72 11.43 -0.23 -6.20
C VAL A 72 11.76 0.92 -5.24
N LEU A 73 12.76 0.74 -4.38
CA LEU A 73 13.24 1.79 -3.48
C LEU A 73 13.68 3.05 -4.25
N ASN A 74 14.44 2.87 -5.32
CA ASN A 74 14.87 3.98 -6.19
C ASN A 74 13.68 4.69 -6.84
N ARG A 75 12.66 3.95 -7.29
CA ARG A 75 11.44 4.52 -7.88
C ARG A 75 10.65 5.32 -6.87
N ILE A 76 10.48 4.80 -5.66
CA ILE A 76 9.85 5.53 -4.55
C ILE A 76 10.62 6.81 -4.26
N ALA A 77 11.94 6.73 -4.13
CA ALA A 77 12.77 7.89 -3.84
C ALA A 77 12.73 8.97 -4.93
N LYS A 78 12.54 8.58 -6.20
CA LYS A 78 12.51 9.51 -7.33
C LYS A 78 11.13 10.11 -7.59
N HIS A 79 10.06 9.33 -7.43
CA HIS A 79 8.76 9.68 -7.99
C HIS A 79 7.62 9.74 -6.98
N ALA A 80 7.72 9.05 -5.83
CA ALA A 80 6.59 8.92 -4.92
C ALA A 80 6.41 10.15 -4.03
N ASP A 81 5.18 10.60 -3.89
CA ASP A 81 4.73 11.46 -2.79
C ASP A 81 4.18 10.59 -1.66
N VAL A 82 3.56 9.46 -2.03
CA VAL A 82 3.06 8.47 -1.10
C VAL A 82 3.60 7.08 -1.45
N PHE A 83 4.19 6.40 -0.49
CA PHE A 83 4.52 4.99 -0.60
C PHE A 83 3.37 4.16 -0.02
N THR A 84 2.75 3.30 -0.84
CA THR A 84 1.75 2.37 -0.35
C THR A 84 2.31 0.96 -0.24
N CYS A 85 2.32 0.44 0.99
CA CYS A 85 2.77 -0.92 1.25
C CYS A 85 1.72 -1.94 0.84
N ARG A 86 2.18 -3.10 0.38
CA ARG A 86 1.29 -4.18 -0.07
C ARG A 86 0.52 -4.83 1.07
N ALA A 87 -0.69 -5.29 0.77
CA ALA A 87 -1.63 -5.87 1.74
C ALA A 87 -1.26 -7.27 2.30
N SER A 88 -0.20 -7.93 1.83
CA SER A 88 0.07 -9.34 2.15
C SER A 88 1.20 -9.55 3.18
N GLY A 89 1.60 -8.50 3.89
CA GLY A 89 2.54 -8.59 5.00
C GLY A 89 1.83 -8.42 6.34
N ASN A 90 2.34 -9.04 7.40
CA ASN A 90 1.90 -8.71 8.74
C ASN A 90 2.33 -7.29 9.12
N THR A 91 1.80 -6.76 10.20
CA THR A 91 2.05 -5.38 10.64
C THR A 91 3.54 -5.09 10.89
N GLU A 92 4.28 -6.07 11.41
CA GLU A 92 5.73 -5.92 11.66
C GLU A 92 6.51 -5.80 10.35
N TRP A 93 6.14 -6.56 9.33
CA TRP A 93 6.78 -6.45 8.01
C TRP A 93 6.46 -5.13 7.33
N VAL A 94 5.22 -4.65 7.47
CA VAL A 94 4.82 -3.34 6.95
C VAL A 94 5.63 -2.23 7.62
N ALA A 95 5.75 -2.25 8.96
CA ALA A 95 6.57 -1.30 9.71
C ALA A 95 8.05 -1.35 9.30
N ARG A 96 8.59 -2.55 9.06
CA ARG A 96 9.96 -2.74 8.55
C ARG A 96 10.14 -2.18 7.15
N ASP A 97 9.16 -2.36 6.27
CA ASP A 97 9.17 -1.78 4.93
C ASP A 97 9.16 -0.25 5.00
N PHE A 98 8.35 0.36 5.85
CA PHE A 98 8.36 1.80 6.10
C PHE A 98 9.74 2.29 6.54
N GLN A 99 10.36 1.60 7.50
CA GLN A 99 11.70 1.96 7.96
C GLN A 99 12.75 1.78 6.85
N THR A 100 12.63 0.74 6.02
CA THR A 100 13.54 0.49 4.90
C THR A 100 13.46 1.60 3.87
N VAL A 101 12.25 2.06 3.55
CA VAL A 101 12.04 3.18 2.62
C VAL A 101 12.63 4.46 3.19
N ARG A 102 12.35 4.81 4.45
CA ARG A 102 12.92 6.02 5.10
C ARG A 102 14.44 6.01 5.10
N THR A 103 15.05 4.88 5.45
CA THR A 103 16.51 4.73 5.41
C THR A 103 17.07 4.90 4.00
N HIS A 104 16.37 4.37 2.98
CA HIS A 104 16.81 4.54 1.59
C HIS A 104 16.70 5.99 1.14
N LEU A 105 15.62 6.71 1.47
CA LEU A 105 15.47 8.14 1.18
C LEU A 105 16.64 8.95 1.75
N GLN A 106 16.98 8.74 3.03
CA GLN A 106 18.13 9.39 3.65
C GLN A 106 19.44 9.09 2.91
N SER A 107 19.64 7.83 2.50
CA SER A 107 20.86 7.40 1.80
C SER A 107 21.06 8.06 0.43
N VAL A 108 19.98 8.53 -0.20
CA VAL A 108 20.00 9.23 -1.50
C VAL A 108 19.79 10.74 -1.36
N GLY A 109 19.79 11.28 -0.13
CA GLY A 109 19.71 12.70 0.15
C GLY A 109 18.29 13.30 0.08
N ARG A 110 17.25 12.46 0.07
CA ARG A 110 15.85 12.90 0.17
C ARG A 110 15.38 12.86 1.62
N ASP A 111 14.78 13.95 2.10
CA ASP A 111 14.18 13.98 3.43
C ASP A 111 13.00 13.00 3.52
N PRO A 112 13.02 12.02 4.45
CA PRO A 112 11.91 11.09 4.66
C PRO A 112 10.58 11.76 5.00
N ALA A 113 10.58 12.94 5.60
CA ALA A 113 9.37 13.69 5.91
C ALA A 113 8.60 14.20 4.68
N THR A 114 9.22 14.12 3.49
CA THR A 114 8.57 14.46 2.22
C THR A 114 7.81 13.30 1.57
N LEU A 115 7.73 12.16 2.24
CA LEU A 115 7.04 10.97 1.77
C LEU A 115 6.01 10.53 2.81
N GLU A 116 4.77 10.51 2.42
CA GLU A 116 3.68 9.94 3.21
C GLU A 116 3.66 8.42 3.10
N LEU A 117 3.21 7.75 4.17
CA LEU A 117 3.16 6.30 4.23
C LEU A 117 1.72 5.81 4.24
N ALA A 118 1.41 4.91 3.32
CA ALA A 118 0.10 4.33 3.12
C ALA A 118 0.14 2.80 3.20
N HIS A 119 -1.00 2.22 3.52
CA HIS A 119 -1.19 0.77 3.49
C HIS A 119 -2.57 0.41 2.94
N VAL A 120 -2.62 -0.62 2.09
CA VAL A 120 -3.88 -1.20 1.60
C VAL A 120 -4.20 -2.42 2.46
N GLN A 121 -5.39 -2.48 3.03
CA GLN A 121 -5.82 -3.57 3.87
C GLN A 121 -7.21 -4.08 3.51
N ALA A 122 -7.45 -5.35 3.79
CA ALA A 122 -8.79 -5.90 3.79
C ALA A 122 -9.19 -6.29 5.22
N GLY A 123 -10.48 -6.27 5.49
CA GLY A 123 -10.97 -6.66 6.79
C GLY A 123 -12.49 -6.81 6.83
N TYR A 124 -12.97 -7.39 7.90
CA TYR A 124 -14.39 -7.58 8.16
C TYR A 124 -14.67 -7.32 9.63
N VAL A 125 -15.49 -6.31 9.93
CA VAL A 125 -15.81 -5.93 11.31
C VAL A 125 -16.98 -6.76 11.83
N VAL A 126 -16.81 -7.28 13.04
CA VAL A 126 -17.88 -7.91 13.83
C VAL A 126 -17.99 -7.15 15.14
N ASP A 127 -19.17 -6.62 15.45
CA ASP A 127 -19.42 -5.87 16.69
C ASP A 127 -19.37 -6.79 17.91
N THR A 128 -18.17 -7.13 18.35
CA THR A 128 -17.93 -7.99 19.51
C THR A 128 -16.54 -7.75 20.10
N ALA A 129 -16.42 -7.91 21.41
CA ALA A 129 -15.15 -7.93 22.12
C ALA A 129 -14.51 -9.35 22.18
N ASP A 130 -15.23 -10.38 21.73
CA ASP A 130 -14.76 -11.77 21.72
C ASP A 130 -14.04 -12.07 20.39
N SER A 131 -12.71 -12.11 20.42
CA SER A 131 -11.86 -12.40 19.26
C SER A 131 -12.18 -13.75 18.61
N ASN A 132 -12.46 -14.80 19.39
CA ASN A 132 -12.76 -16.11 18.82
C ASN A 132 -14.09 -16.11 18.08
N LYS A 133 -15.10 -15.44 18.64
CA LYS A 133 -16.40 -15.26 17.99
C LYS A 133 -16.24 -14.42 16.71
N ALA A 134 -15.49 -13.31 16.76
CA ALA A 134 -15.22 -12.50 15.59
C ALA A 134 -14.56 -13.32 14.48
N LEU A 135 -13.46 -13.99 14.77
CA LEU A 135 -12.69 -14.80 13.83
C LEU A 135 -13.54 -15.92 13.18
N SER A 136 -14.42 -16.55 13.94
CA SER A 136 -15.31 -17.61 13.42
C SER A 136 -16.29 -17.08 12.35
N ILE A 137 -16.77 -15.84 12.53
CA ILE A 137 -17.69 -15.16 11.57
C ILE A 137 -16.91 -14.63 10.36
N GLN A 138 -15.73 -14.06 10.58
CA GLN A 138 -14.91 -13.39 9.57
C GLN A 138 -14.26 -14.36 8.57
N ARG A 139 -14.07 -15.63 8.97
CA ARG A 139 -13.35 -16.61 8.18
C ARG A 139 -13.92 -16.75 6.77
N LYS A 140 -15.21 -17.00 6.64
CA LYS A 140 -15.85 -17.24 5.33
C LYS A 140 -15.78 -16.02 4.39
N PRO A 141 -16.17 -14.79 4.79
CA PRO A 141 -16.02 -13.61 3.92
C PRO A 141 -14.57 -13.38 3.52
N MET A 142 -13.61 -13.48 4.44
CA MET A 142 -12.19 -13.28 4.14
C MET A 142 -11.64 -14.33 3.16
N GLU A 143 -11.91 -15.62 3.37
CA GLU A 143 -11.51 -16.68 2.43
C GLU A 143 -12.15 -16.50 1.04
N THR A 144 -13.37 -15.93 0.99
CA THR A 144 -14.07 -15.70 -0.28
C THR A 144 -13.37 -14.64 -1.12
N ILE A 145 -12.94 -13.53 -0.53
CA ILE A 145 -12.28 -12.45 -1.30
C ILE A 145 -10.78 -12.70 -1.53
N MET A 146 -10.12 -13.41 -0.62
CA MET A 146 -8.68 -13.68 -0.71
C MET A 146 -8.34 -14.92 -1.54
N GLY A 147 -9.33 -15.78 -1.80
CA GLY A 147 -9.15 -17.03 -2.53
C GLY A 147 -8.43 -18.10 -1.72
N HIS A 148 -8.21 -19.26 -2.34
CA HIS A 148 -7.69 -20.46 -1.67
C HIS A 148 -6.16 -20.53 -1.55
N ASN A 149 -5.44 -19.50 -2.00
CA ASN A 149 -3.96 -19.52 -2.02
C ASN A 149 -3.31 -19.13 -0.67
N ARG A 150 -4.12 -18.83 0.33
CA ARG A 150 -3.68 -18.41 1.67
C ARG A 150 -4.51 -19.14 2.71
N ASP A 151 -3.84 -19.70 3.69
CA ASP A 151 -4.53 -20.34 4.81
C ASP A 151 -5.11 -19.29 5.78
N TRP A 152 -5.96 -19.76 6.68
CA TRP A 152 -6.64 -18.89 7.63
C TRP A 152 -5.67 -18.23 8.61
N ASP A 153 -4.60 -18.91 9.01
CA ASP A 153 -3.60 -18.37 9.93
C ASP A 153 -2.88 -17.18 9.31
N HIS A 154 -2.49 -17.29 8.03
CA HIS A 154 -1.95 -16.17 7.30
C HIS A 154 -2.95 -15.00 7.17
N LEU A 155 -4.23 -15.28 6.95
CA LEU A 155 -5.25 -14.22 6.88
C LEU A 155 -5.41 -13.50 8.23
N GLN A 156 -5.39 -14.22 9.34
CA GLN A 156 -5.44 -13.64 10.68
C GLN A 156 -4.22 -12.75 10.96
N GLU A 157 -3.05 -13.19 10.56
CA GLU A 157 -1.80 -12.45 10.79
C GLU A 157 -1.72 -11.16 9.98
N CYS A 158 -2.11 -11.21 8.72
CA CYS A 158 -1.84 -10.14 7.75
C CYS A 158 -2.98 -9.15 7.53
N TYR A 159 -4.21 -9.47 7.96
CA TYR A 159 -5.38 -8.65 7.64
C TYR A 159 -6.12 -8.15 8.88
N LEU A 160 -7.07 -7.24 8.68
CA LEU A 160 -7.83 -6.60 9.76
C LEU A 160 -9.00 -7.50 10.15
N VAL A 161 -8.70 -8.50 10.95
CA VAL A 161 -9.63 -9.47 11.55
C VAL A 161 -9.34 -9.63 13.04
N GLY A 162 -10.31 -10.19 13.77
CA GLY A 162 -10.34 -10.28 15.22
C GLY A 162 -11.49 -9.45 15.80
N SER A 163 -11.47 -9.17 17.09
CA SER A 163 -12.37 -8.24 17.76
C SER A 163 -12.11 -6.80 17.29
N ILE A 164 -12.94 -5.86 17.73
CA ILE A 164 -12.71 -4.42 17.49
C ILE A 164 -11.34 -4.01 18.03
N ASP A 165 -11.00 -4.45 19.25
CA ASP A 165 -9.72 -4.09 19.89
C ASP A 165 -8.53 -4.67 19.11
N ASP A 166 -8.60 -5.90 18.62
CA ASP A 166 -7.54 -6.50 17.79
C ASP A 166 -7.29 -5.71 16.50
N ILE A 167 -8.36 -5.25 15.85
CA ILE A 167 -8.26 -4.44 14.63
C ILE A 167 -7.64 -3.07 14.94
N VAL A 168 -8.12 -2.43 16.01
CA VAL A 168 -7.62 -1.12 16.45
C VAL A 168 -6.16 -1.20 16.84
N GLU A 169 -5.73 -2.25 17.57
CA GLU A 169 -4.34 -2.47 17.95
C GLU A 169 -3.42 -2.57 16.73
N LYS A 170 -3.81 -3.34 15.71
CA LYS A 170 -3.05 -3.45 14.46
C LYS A 170 -2.90 -2.09 13.76
N LEU A 171 -3.97 -1.31 13.67
CA LEU A 171 -3.93 0.01 13.03
C LEU A 171 -3.10 1.00 13.85
N LYS A 172 -3.26 1.04 15.19
CA LYS A 172 -2.46 1.87 16.10
C LYS A 172 -0.98 1.50 16.06
N PHE A 173 -0.66 0.22 15.95
CA PHE A 173 0.72 -0.23 15.76
C PHE A 173 1.32 0.40 14.50
N LEU A 174 0.63 0.35 13.37
CA LEU A 174 1.10 0.93 12.12
C LEU A 174 1.16 2.47 12.16
N GLU A 175 0.16 3.13 12.79
CA GLU A 175 0.17 4.58 13.02
C GLU A 175 1.41 5.01 13.81
N ASN A 176 1.77 4.30 14.88
CA ASN A 176 2.97 4.55 15.67
C ASN A 176 4.28 4.33 14.87
N HIS A 177 4.22 3.59 13.76
CA HIS A 177 5.34 3.42 12.81
C HIS A 177 5.26 4.37 11.61
N GLY A 178 4.28 5.29 11.64
CA GLY A 178 4.15 6.39 10.68
C GLY A 178 3.20 6.14 9.54
N LEU A 179 2.25 5.21 9.68
CA LEU A 179 1.12 5.11 8.75
C LEU A 179 0.27 6.39 8.82
N GLU A 180 0.06 7.02 7.68
CA GLU A 180 -0.75 8.24 7.53
C GLU A 180 -2.05 7.96 6.77
N HIS A 181 -2.00 7.01 5.83
CA HIS A 181 -3.17 6.64 5.03
C HIS A 181 -3.42 5.14 5.06
N VAL A 182 -4.64 4.74 5.30
CA VAL A 182 -5.09 3.36 5.13
C VAL A 182 -6.25 3.27 4.14
N THR A 183 -6.10 2.43 3.12
CA THR A 183 -7.20 2.06 2.23
C THR A 183 -7.77 0.74 2.70
N ILE A 184 -9.01 0.74 3.18
CA ILE A 184 -9.68 -0.45 3.68
C ILE A 184 -10.63 -0.99 2.62
N GLN A 185 -10.47 -2.26 2.28
CA GLN A 185 -11.41 -3.02 1.47
C GLN A 185 -12.25 -3.91 2.39
N PRO A 186 -13.53 -3.58 2.65
CA PRO A 186 -14.41 -4.45 3.39
C PRO A 186 -14.56 -5.80 2.67
N ALA A 187 -14.45 -6.89 3.45
CA ALA A 187 -14.59 -8.24 2.92
C ALA A 187 -16.06 -8.66 2.92
N GLY A 188 -16.79 -8.33 1.87
CA GLY A 188 -18.19 -8.66 1.69
C GLY A 188 -18.93 -7.56 0.95
N PRO A 189 -20.07 -7.89 0.35
CA PRO A 189 -20.90 -6.93 -0.38
C PRO A 189 -21.86 -6.15 0.54
N GLU A 190 -21.88 -6.45 1.83
CA GLU A 190 -22.81 -5.89 2.79
C GLU A 190 -22.47 -4.41 3.07
N MET A 191 -23.41 -3.50 2.77
CA MET A 191 -23.23 -2.08 3.02
C MET A 191 -23.05 -1.76 4.53
N GLU A 192 -23.63 -2.59 5.39
CA GLU A 192 -23.48 -2.51 6.85
C GLU A 192 -22.00 -2.59 7.29
N GLN A 193 -21.13 -3.20 6.50
CA GLN A 193 -19.70 -3.21 6.79
C GLN A 193 -19.10 -1.80 6.76
N LEU A 194 -19.54 -0.93 5.87
CA LEU A 194 -19.07 0.47 5.86
C LEU A 194 -19.46 1.20 7.13
N ASP A 195 -20.70 1.03 7.56
CA ASP A 195 -21.20 1.64 8.80
C ASP A 195 -20.42 1.11 10.02
N LEU A 196 -20.20 -0.22 10.09
CA LEU A 196 -19.40 -0.82 11.16
C LEU A 196 -17.96 -0.31 11.20
N TRP A 197 -17.30 -0.17 10.04
CA TRP A 197 -15.97 0.43 9.97
C TRP A 197 -15.97 1.86 10.48
N MET A 198 -16.94 2.68 10.07
CA MET A 198 -17.04 4.07 10.52
C MET A 198 -17.34 4.16 12.02
N ASP A 199 -18.44 3.54 12.46
CA ASP A 199 -18.99 3.71 13.82
C ASP A 199 -18.15 3.02 14.90
N LYS A 200 -17.50 1.89 14.57
CA LYS A 200 -16.81 1.06 15.57
C LYS A 200 -15.29 1.17 15.54
N ILE A 201 -14.72 1.62 14.44
CA ILE A 201 -13.26 1.71 14.28
C ILE A 201 -12.82 3.16 14.04
N ILE A 202 -13.30 3.80 12.97
CA ILE A 202 -12.73 5.07 12.52
C ILE A 202 -13.11 6.21 13.48
N GLU A 203 -14.40 6.43 13.72
CA GLU A 203 -14.86 7.56 14.55
C GLU A 203 -14.37 7.49 16.02
N PRO A 204 -14.38 6.31 16.69
CA PRO A 204 -13.93 6.25 18.07
C PRO A 204 -12.42 6.37 18.27
N PHE A 205 -11.60 5.97 17.28
CA PHE A 205 -10.17 5.77 17.51
C PHE A 205 -9.23 6.58 16.60
N PHE A 206 -9.72 7.13 15.48
CA PHE A 206 -8.88 7.75 14.43
C PHE A 206 -9.37 9.12 13.94
N ARG A 207 -10.26 9.77 14.63
CA ARG A 207 -10.70 11.17 14.41
C ARG A 207 -10.04 12.14 15.34
#